data_815979f7e6d79d0f6c83b62ab4d48110
#
_entry.id   815979f7e6d79d0f6c83b62ab4d48110
#
_cell.length_a   1.000
_cell.length_b   1.000
_cell.length_c   1.000
_cell.angle_alpha   90.00
_cell.angle_beta   90.00
_cell.angle_gamma   90.00
#
_symmetry.space_group_name_H-M   'P 1'
#
loop_
_entity.id
_entity.type
_entity.pdbx_description
1 polymer ?
#
loop_
_entity_poly.entity_id
_entity_poly.type
_entity_poly.pdbx_seq_one_letter_code
_entity_poly.pdbx_strand_id
1 'polypeptide(L)'
;MTGLNWIPSPSLKEWSRGRLQNIRELILETTGETYEIERLQNLPLNDEFGRWILTDGERDQGILWVMRLSNQCARVLAFSVANELQGNGIGAKGWRKFAIAAKTLGIQTVQLEVRQDNVVAISMYHRRGLRPKGRIVGFYRGHDGWLMRGPLLSEAASQ
;
A
#
# COMPACT_ATOMS: atom_id res chain seq x y z
N MET A 1 -8.86 -24.08 4.20
CA MET A 1 -7.67 -23.30 4.52
C MET A 1 -7.18 -22.54 3.30
N THR A 2 -6.97 -21.27 3.42
CA THR A 2 -6.78 -20.44 2.24
C THR A 2 -5.37 -20.47 1.66
N GLY A 3 -4.35 -20.67 2.45
CA GLY A 3 -3.00 -20.43 1.97
C GLY A 3 -2.70 -18.99 1.55
N LEU A 4 -3.61 -18.05 1.83
CA LEU A 4 -3.49 -16.66 1.46
C LEU A 4 -2.66 -15.91 2.50
N ASN A 5 -1.52 -15.36 2.10
CA ASN A 5 -0.59 -14.72 3.00
C ASN A 5 0.04 -13.46 2.41
N TRP A 6 0.36 -12.52 3.29
CA TRP A 6 1.23 -11.41 2.93
C TRP A 6 2.68 -11.88 3.01
N ILE A 7 3.38 -11.82 1.88
CA ILE A 7 4.80 -12.19 1.81
C ILE A 7 5.58 -11.12 1.06
N PRO A 8 6.89 -11.01 1.31
CA PRO A 8 7.75 -10.18 0.47
C PRO A 8 7.75 -10.70 -0.96
N SER A 9 7.75 -9.80 -1.93
CA SER A 9 7.85 -10.18 -3.33
C SER A 9 9.22 -9.85 -3.90
N PRO A 10 9.63 -10.53 -4.97
CA PRO A 10 10.81 -10.09 -5.72
C PRO A 10 10.57 -8.74 -6.39
N SER A 11 11.62 -8.12 -6.88
CA SER A 11 11.53 -6.87 -7.63
C SER A 11 10.51 -7.00 -8.76
N LEU A 12 9.72 -5.97 -8.98
CA LEU A 12 8.71 -5.96 -10.05
C LEU A 12 9.35 -6.12 -11.43
N LYS A 13 10.64 -5.83 -11.56
CA LYS A 13 11.39 -6.06 -12.81
C LYS A 13 11.51 -7.54 -13.14
N GLU A 14 11.38 -8.42 -12.14
CA GLU A 14 11.45 -9.87 -12.32
C GLU A 14 10.06 -10.51 -12.55
N TRP A 15 8.99 -9.75 -12.43
CA TRP A 15 7.63 -10.28 -12.64
C TRP A 15 7.37 -10.51 -14.12
N SER A 16 6.62 -11.56 -14.43
CA SER A 16 6.15 -11.79 -15.79
C SER A 16 5.18 -10.68 -16.21
N ARG A 17 5.08 -10.46 -17.52
CA ARG A 17 4.15 -9.46 -18.05
C ARG A 17 2.71 -9.76 -17.66
N GLY A 18 2.31 -11.04 -17.70
CA GLY A 18 0.95 -11.43 -17.30
C GLY A 18 0.65 -11.11 -15.84
N ARG A 19 1.61 -11.36 -14.96
CA ARG A 19 1.46 -11.04 -13.55
C ARG A 19 1.35 -9.54 -13.32
N LEU A 20 2.16 -8.75 -14.02
CA LEU A 20 2.10 -7.29 -13.97
C LEU A 20 0.75 -6.76 -14.46
N GLN A 21 0.22 -7.34 -15.53
CA GLN A 21 -1.10 -6.95 -16.03
C GLN A 21 -2.21 -7.25 -15.03
N ASN A 22 -2.15 -8.42 -14.38
CA ASN A 22 -3.14 -8.78 -13.37
C ASN A 22 -3.11 -7.83 -12.18
N ILE A 23 -1.93 -7.45 -11.72
CA ILE A 23 -1.84 -6.54 -10.59
C ILE A 23 -2.27 -5.12 -10.98
N ARG A 24 -2.02 -4.70 -12.20
CA ARG A 24 -2.49 -3.43 -12.74
C ARG A 24 -4.01 -3.36 -12.73
N GLU A 25 -4.66 -4.45 -13.12
CA GLU A 25 -6.12 -4.55 -13.08
C GLU A 25 -6.65 -4.49 -11.64
N LEU A 26 -5.98 -5.15 -10.71
CA LEU A 26 -6.35 -5.11 -9.30
C LEU A 26 -6.30 -3.68 -8.75
N ILE A 27 -5.24 -2.96 -9.06
CA ILE A 27 -5.09 -1.57 -8.62
C ILE A 27 -6.20 -0.70 -9.22
N LEU A 28 -6.49 -0.87 -10.50
CA LEU A 28 -7.56 -0.13 -11.16
C LEU A 28 -8.92 -0.41 -10.51
N GLU A 29 -9.25 -1.67 -10.25
CA GLU A 29 -10.52 -2.07 -9.64
C GLU A 29 -10.69 -1.53 -8.23
N THR A 30 -9.60 -1.46 -7.46
CA THR A 30 -9.68 -1.10 -6.05
C THR A 30 -9.51 0.40 -5.79
N THR A 31 -8.71 1.09 -6.60
CA THR A 31 -8.38 2.51 -6.38
C THR A 31 -8.83 3.43 -7.50
N GLY A 32 -9.16 2.90 -8.66
CA GLY A 32 -9.45 3.70 -9.85
C GLY A 32 -8.20 4.25 -10.54
N GLU A 33 -7.02 3.95 -10.03
CA GLU A 33 -5.77 4.45 -10.60
C GLU A 33 -5.24 3.51 -11.67
N THR A 34 -4.68 4.08 -12.74
CA THR A 34 -4.06 3.30 -13.81
C THR A 34 -2.55 3.50 -13.80
N TYR A 35 -1.83 2.43 -14.12
CA TYR A 35 -0.38 2.45 -14.23
C TYR A 35 0.05 1.85 -15.56
N GLU A 36 1.08 2.46 -16.17
CA GLU A 36 1.79 1.81 -17.26
C GLU A 36 2.65 0.68 -16.70
N ILE A 37 2.79 -0.41 -17.45
CA ILE A 37 3.61 -1.56 -17.03
C ILE A 37 5.04 -1.13 -16.70
N GLU A 38 5.64 -0.33 -17.57
CA GLU A 38 6.98 0.17 -17.37
C GLU A 38 7.11 0.98 -16.08
N ARG A 39 6.10 1.78 -15.76
CA ARG A 39 6.09 2.56 -14.52
C ARG A 39 6.05 1.66 -13.29
N LEU A 40 5.25 0.59 -13.32
CA LEU A 40 5.22 -0.38 -12.24
C LEU A 40 6.60 -1.00 -11.99
N GLN A 41 7.28 -1.37 -13.07
CA GLN A 41 8.60 -1.98 -12.97
C GLN A 41 9.66 -1.03 -12.41
N ASN A 42 9.44 0.26 -12.49
CA ASN A 42 10.40 1.29 -12.06
C ASN A 42 9.99 2.02 -10.79
N LEU A 43 8.99 1.55 -10.08
CA LEU A 43 8.64 2.12 -8.79
C LEU A 43 9.81 1.94 -7.81
N PRO A 44 10.18 3.00 -7.05
CA PRO A 44 11.34 2.95 -6.16
C PRO A 44 11.01 2.27 -4.83
N LEU A 45 10.58 1.01 -4.89
CA LEU A 45 10.17 0.27 -3.69
C LEU A 45 11.39 -0.14 -2.87
N ASN A 46 11.28 0.01 -1.56
CA ASN A 46 12.31 -0.45 -0.66
C ASN A 46 12.35 -1.98 -0.65
N ASP A 47 13.53 -2.56 -0.84
CA ASP A 47 13.68 -4.01 -0.98
C ASP A 47 13.65 -4.77 0.34
N GLU A 48 13.72 -4.07 1.48
CA GLU A 48 13.70 -4.70 2.80
C GLU A 48 12.34 -4.65 3.49
N PHE A 49 11.54 -3.59 3.24
CA PHE A 49 10.24 -3.45 3.90
C PHE A 49 9.11 -2.97 2.97
N GLY A 50 9.36 -2.83 1.68
CA GLY A 50 8.43 -2.11 0.80
C GLY A 50 7.79 -2.93 -0.32
N ARG A 51 8.03 -4.23 -0.42
CA ARG A 51 7.45 -5.06 -1.48
C ARG A 51 6.64 -6.21 -0.89
N TRP A 52 5.39 -5.93 -0.56
CA TRP A 52 4.49 -6.93 0.01
C TRP A 52 3.43 -7.33 -1.00
N ILE A 53 3.17 -8.62 -1.09
CA ILE A 53 2.13 -9.19 -1.95
C ILE A 53 1.24 -10.12 -1.12
N LEU A 54 -0.05 -9.99 -1.30
CA LEU A 54 -1.03 -10.90 -0.74
C LEU A 54 -1.33 -11.97 -1.77
N THR A 55 -0.93 -13.19 -1.52
CA THR A 55 -1.01 -14.25 -2.51
C THR A 55 -1.25 -15.61 -1.87
N ASP A 56 -1.87 -16.50 -2.65
CA ASP A 56 -1.99 -17.94 -2.30
C ASP A 56 -0.97 -18.78 -3.06
N GLY A 57 -0.05 -18.13 -3.80
CA GLY A 57 0.93 -18.79 -4.66
C GLY A 57 0.52 -18.84 -6.12
N GLU A 58 -0.76 -18.69 -6.43
CA GLU A 58 -1.28 -18.67 -7.79
C GLU A 58 -1.90 -17.33 -8.17
N ARG A 59 -2.67 -16.73 -7.26
CA ARG A 59 -3.34 -15.45 -7.48
C ARG A 59 -2.83 -14.41 -6.50
N ASP A 60 -2.48 -13.25 -7.05
CA ASP A 60 -2.13 -12.08 -6.28
C ASP A 60 -3.40 -11.28 -6.01
N GLN A 61 -3.74 -11.09 -4.74
CA GLN A 61 -5.00 -10.47 -4.34
C GLN A 61 -4.81 -9.21 -3.52
N GLY A 62 -3.60 -8.75 -3.36
CA GLY A 62 -3.31 -7.49 -2.70
C GLY A 62 -1.85 -7.11 -2.82
N ILE A 63 -1.59 -5.85 -2.65
CA ILE A 63 -0.23 -5.30 -2.63
C ILE A 63 -0.12 -4.23 -1.55
N LEU A 64 1.08 -4.09 -1.02
CA LEU A 64 1.46 -2.96 -0.18
C LEU A 64 2.88 -2.58 -0.56
N TRP A 65 3.00 -1.48 -1.28
CA TRP A 65 4.26 -1.03 -1.88
C TRP A 65 4.69 0.28 -1.28
N VAL A 66 5.92 0.30 -0.77
CA VAL A 66 6.41 1.40 0.05
C VAL A 66 7.83 1.75 -0.36
N MET A 67 8.13 3.03 -0.39
CA MET A 67 9.48 3.52 -0.58
C MET A 67 10.02 4.12 0.71
N ARG A 68 11.34 4.16 0.85
CA ARG A 68 11.98 4.95 1.90
C ARG A 68 12.04 6.40 1.41
N LEU A 69 11.40 7.29 2.13
CA LEU A 69 11.41 8.71 1.78
C LEU A 69 12.61 9.43 2.43
N SER A 70 12.95 9.02 3.65
CA SER A 70 14.10 9.52 4.39
C SER A 70 14.56 8.44 5.38
N ASN A 71 15.58 8.73 6.18
CA ASN A 71 16.08 7.77 7.16
C ASN A 71 15.00 7.30 8.16
N GLN A 72 14.01 8.14 8.42
CA GLN A 72 13.00 7.86 9.44
C GLN A 72 11.57 7.85 8.90
N CYS A 73 11.39 8.11 7.61
CA CYS A 73 10.05 8.21 7.02
C CYS A 73 9.91 7.28 5.83
N ALA A 74 8.82 6.53 5.79
CA ALA A 74 8.40 5.74 4.64
C ALA A 74 7.23 6.42 3.93
N ARG A 75 7.11 6.20 2.61
CA ARG A 75 5.98 6.66 1.82
C ARG A 75 5.31 5.47 1.14
N VAL A 76 4.03 5.29 1.41
CA VAL A 76 3.23 4.26 0.75
C VAL A 76 2.88 4.75 -0.65
N LEU A 77 3.25 3.97 -1.65
CA LEU A 77 2.96 4.28 -3.05
C LEU A 77 1.68 3.62 -3.53
N ALA A 78 1.39 2.41 -3.05
CA ALA A 78 0.17 1.70 -3.41
C ALA A 78 -0.19 0.70 -2.32
N PHE A 79 -1.47 0.63 -2.00
CA PHE A 79 -2.01 -0.33 -1.05
C PHE A 79 -3.39 -0.74 -1.54
N SER A 80 -3.51 -1.99 -1.95
CA SER A 80 -4.75 -2.52 -2.50
C SER A 80 -5.00 -3.92 -1.98
N VAL A 81 -6.25 -4.22 -1.67
CA VAL A 81 -6.74 -5.57 -1.35
C VAL A 81 -7.98 -5.79 -2.21
N ALA A 82 -8.08 -6.96 -2.83
CA ALA A 82 -9.22 -7.30 -3.67
C ALA A 82 -10.53 -6.98 -2.95
N ASN A 83 -11.49 -6.41 -3.69
CA ASN A 83 -12.73 -5.90 -3.11
C ASN A 83 -13.47 -6.94 -2.27
N GLU A 84 -13.52 -8.19 -2.73
CA GLU A 84 -14.18 -9.28 -2.03
C GLU A 84 -13.50 -9.71 -0.73
N LEU A 85 -12.27 -9.28 -0.51
CA LEU A 85 -11.51 -9.59 0.71
C LEU A 85 -11.50 -8.46 1.73
N GLN A 86 -12.03 -7.30 1.36
CA GLN A 86 -12.03 -6.13 2.26
C GLN A 86 -13.00 -6.34 3.43
N GLY A 87 -12.72 -5.66 4.53
CA GLY A 87 -13.57 -5.72 5.72
C GLY A 87 -13.28 -6.87 6.67
N ASN A 88 -12.25 -7.68 6.42
CA ASN A 88 -11.91 -8.86 7.22
C ASN A 88 -10.54 -8.71 7.94
N GLY A 89 -10.01 -7.50 8.04
CA GLY A 89 -8.72 -7.26 8.69
C GLY A 89 -7.50 -7.71 7.90
N ILE A 90 -7.67 -8.10 6.65
CA ILE A 90 -6.58 -8.59 5.80
C ILE A 90 -5.58 -7.46 5.50
N GLY A 91 -6.08 -6.27 5.18
CA GLY A 91 -5.23 -5.10 4.96
C GLY A 91 -4.42 -4.73 6.20
N ALA A 92 -5.06 -4.81 7.36
CA ALA A 92 -4.40 -4.53 8.64
C ALA A 92 -3.23 -5.50 8.91
N LYS A 93 -3.38 -6.76 8.53
CA LYS A 93 -2.29 -7.74 8.66
C LYS A 93 -1.10 -7.39 7.78
N GLY A 94 -1.34 -6.93 6.57
CA GLY A 94 -0.27 -6.47 5.67
C GLY A 94 0.43 -5.24 6.23
N TRP A 95 -0.32 -4.29 6.71
CA TRP A 95 0.23 -3.10 7.35
C TRP A 95 1.11 -3.47 8.55
N ARG A 96 0.66 -4.40 9.37
CA ARG A 96 1.41 -4.86 10.53
C ARG A 96 2.78 -5.42 10.12
N LYS A 97 2.81 -6.28 9.09
CA LYS A 97 4.07 -6.84 8.60
C LYS A 97 5.02 -5.77 8.10
N PHE A 98 4.50 -4.84 7.32
CA PHE A 98 5.28 -3.69 6.85
C PHE A 98 5.82 -2.87 8.03
N ALA A 99 4.97 -2.52 8.97
CA ALA A 99 5.36 -1.67 10.10
C ALA A 99 6.44 -2.32 10.96
N ILE A 100 6.31 -3.61 11.24
CA ILE A 100 7.31 -4.35 12.02
C ILE A 100 8.66 -4.35 11.30
N ALA A 101 8.66 -4.67 10.00
CA ALA A 101 9.90 -4.70 9.22
C ALA A 101 10.54 -3.31 9.13
N ALA A 102 9.75 -2.29 8.85
CA ALA A 102 10.26 -0.93 8.67
C ALA A 102 10.79 -0.33 9.97
N LYS A 103 10.13 -0.60 11.10
CA LYS A 103 10.59 -0.12 12.41
C LYS A 103 11.97 -0.65 12.77
N THR A 104 12.26 -1.90 12.46
CA THR A 104 13.59 -2.47 12.73
C THR A 104 14.69 -1.77 11.95
N LEU A 105 14.33 -1.06 10.89
CA LEU A 105 15.25 -0.32 10.03
C LEU A 105 15.20 1.19 10.25
N GLY A 106 14.65 1.62 11.38
CA GLY A 106 14.68 3.02 11.82
C GLY A 106 13.53 3.88 11.35
N ILE A 107 12.54 3.34 10.65
CA ILE A 107 11.37 4.11 10.20
C ILE A 107 10.48 4.40 11.40
N GLN A 108 10.13 5.68 11.59
CA GLN A 108 9.30 6.16 12.70
C GLN A 108 7.99 6.74 12.23
N THR A 109 7.95 7.29 11.00
CA THR A 109 6.77 7.93 10.45
C THR A 109 6.46 7.39 9.07
N VAL A 110 5.21 7.56 8.67
CA VAL A 110 4.75 7.13 7.35
C VAL A 110 3.86 8.24 6.76
N GLN A 111 3.98 8.42 5.45
CA GLN A 111 3.08 9.32 4.73
C GLN A 111 2.59 8.67 3.45
N LEU A 112 1.48 9.17 2.96
CA LEU A 112 0.88 8.71 1.71
C LEU A 112 -0.06 9.78 1.16
N GLU A 113 -0.41 9.62 -0.10
CA GLU A 113 -1.44 10.41 -0.75
C GLU A 113 -2.60 9.48 -1.09
N VAL A 114 -3.82 9.95 -0.90
CA VAL A 114 -5.03 9.16 -1.12
C VAL A 114 -6.14 10.04 -1.67
N ARG A 115 -6.94 9.51 -2.59
CA ARG A 115 -8.11 10.23 -3.12
C ARG A 115 -9.12 10.47 -1.99
N GLN A 116 -9.74 11.65 -2.01
CA GLN A 116 -10.74 12.02 -1.00
C GLN A 116 -11.94 11.07 -0.96
N ASP A 117 -12.28 10.47 -2.09
CA ASP A 117 -13.42 9.57 -2.19
C ASP A 117 -13.08 8.11 -1.79
N ASN A 118 -11.83 7.81 -1.51
CA ASN A 118 -11.43 6.48 -1.04
C ASN A 118 -11.62 6.38 0.48
N VAL A 119 -12.87 6.37 0.92
CA VAL A 119 -13.21 6.42 2.35
C VAL A 119 -12.77 5.17 3.11
N VAL A 120 -12.76 4.02 2.46
CA VAL A 120 -12.30 2.76 3.07
C VAL A 120 -10.83 2.87 3.45
N ALA A 121 -9.99 3.31 2.51
CA ALA A 121 -8.57 3.48 2.75
C ALA A 121 -8.30 4.55 3.80
N ILE A 122 -8.95 5.71 3.70
CA ILE A 122 -8.80 6.80 4.66
C ILE A 122 -9.13 6.34 6.07
N SER A 123 -10.21 5.60 6.22
CA SER A 123 -10.61 5.05 7.53
C SER A 123 -9.53 4.11 8.09
N MET A 124 -8.98 3.24 7.25
CA MET A 124 -7.93 2.32 7.67
C MET A 124 -6.67 3.09 8.11
N TYR A 125 -6.27 4.10 7.35
CA TYR A 125 -5.12 4.93 7.70
C TYR A 125 -5.35 5.72 8.98
N HIS A 126 -6.57 6.24 9.15
CA HIS A 126 -6.94 6.97 10.36
C HIS A 126 -6.81 6.08 11.60
N ARG A 127 -7.28 4.83 11.50
CA ARG A 127 -7.14 3.87 12.61
C ARG A 127 -5.68 3.56 12.93
N ARG A 128 -4.79 3.72 11.96
CA ARG A 128 -3.33 3.54 12.16
C ARG A 128 -2.62 4.80 12.63
N GLY A 129 -3.37 5.85 12.97
CA GLY A 129 -2.80 7.07 13.52
C GLY A 129 -2.42 8.11 12.48
N LEU A 130 -2.68 7.88 11.19
CA LEU A 130 -2.43 8.90 10.18
C LEU A 130 -3.53 9.94 10.19
N ARG A 131 -3.16 11.19 9.90
CA ARG A 131 -4.10 12.32 9.85
C ARG A 131 -3.85 13.13 8.58
N PRO A 132 -4.91 13.73 8.02
CA PRO A 132 -4.74 14.64 6.88
C PRO A 132 -3.85 15.82 7.28
N LYS A 133 -2.85 16.10 6.44
CA LYS A 133 -1.93 17.22 6.62
C LYS A 133 -2.05 18.26 5.52
N GLY A 134 -2.65 17.92 4.41
CA GLY A 134 -2.84 18.85 3.30
C GLY A 134 -3.77 18.27 2.26
N ARG A 135 -4.47 19.16 1.57
CA ARG A 135 -5.33 18.81 0.44
C ARG A 135 -4.53 18.92 -0.84
N ILE A 136 -4.69 17.94 -1.72
CA ILE A 136 -4.03 17.93 -3.03
C ILE A 136 -5.11 18.13 -4.09
N VAL A 137 -5.19 19.34 -4.64
CA VAL A 137 -6.16 19.68 -5.68
C VAL A 137 -5.76 18.98 -6.97
N GLY A 138 -6.72 18.33 -7.62
CA GLY A 138 -6.48 17.65 -8.88
C GLY A 138 -5.51 16.46 -8.77
N PHE A 139 -5.48 15.81 -7.63
CA PHE A 139 -4.57 14.69 -7.34
C PHE A 139 -4.58 13.62 -8.42
N TYR A 140 -5.77 13.20 -8.87
CA TYR A 140 -5.88 12.18 -9.90
C TYR A 140 -7.15 12.38 -10.73
N ARG A 141 -6.97 12.70 -12.03
CA ARG A 141 -8.05 12.78 -13.02
C ARG A 141 -9.29 13.55 -12.52
N GLY A 142 -9.08 14.75 -11.98
CA GLY A 142 -10.16 15.59 -11.48
C GLY A 142 -10.63 15.30 -10.07
N HIS A 143 -10.06 14.28 -9.42
CA HIS A 143 -10.34 13.99 -8.01
C HIS A 143 -9.28 14.63 -7.13
N ASP A 144 -9.73 15.28 -6.06
CA ASP A 144 -8.81 15.80 -5.06
C ASP A 144 -8.34 14.66 -4.15
N GLY A 145 -7.22 14.88 -3.47
CA GLY A 145 -6.64 13.93 -2.54
C GLY A 145 -6.24 14.55 -1.23
N TRP A 146 -5.82 13.70 -0.31
CA TRP A 146 -5.23 14.10 0.96
C TRP A 146 -3.79 13.62 1.02
N LEU A 147 -2.90 14.47 1.54
CA LEU A 147 -1.64 14.01 2.10
C LEU A 147 -1.92 13.61 3.53
N MET A 148 -1.66 12.36 3.87
CA MET A 148 -1.80 11.85 5.23
C MET A 148 -0.44 11.47 5.80
N ARG A 149 -0.24 11.74 7.09
CA ARG A 149 1.02 11.43 7.76
C ARG A 149 0.74 11.09 9.22
N GLY A 150 1.60 10.25 9.79
CA GLY A 150 1.52 9.91 11.21
C GLY A 150 2.63 8.99 11.65
N PRO A 151 2.58 8.54 12.89
CA PRO A 151 3.53 7.54 13.39
C PRO A 151 3.34 6.23 12.66
N LEU A 152 4.41 5.45 12.55
CA LEU A 152 4.32 4.10 12.01
C LEU A 152 3.89 3.16 13.12
N LEU A 153 2.61 2.78 13.12
CA LEU A 153 2.03 1.89 14.12
C LEU A 153 1.71 0.55 13.50
N SER A 154 2.12 -0.54 14.16
CA SER A 154 1.81 -1.89 13.72
C SER A 154 0.37 -2.30 14.06
N GLU A 155 -0.21 -1.69 15.07
CA GLU A 155 -1.57 -1.96 15.52
C GLU A 155 -2.44 -0.70 15.43
N ALA A 156 -3.76 -0.86 15.57
CA ALA A 156 -4.66 0.28 15.61
C ALA A 156 -4.30 1.22 16.76
N ALA A 157 -4.40 2.53 16.51
CA ALA A 157 -4.15 3.52 17.53
C ALA A 157 -5.17 3.39 18.68
N SER A 158 -4.71 3.53 19.90
CA SER A 158 -5.59 3.61 21.07
C SER A 158 -6.39 4.91 21.04
N GLN A 159 -7.63 4.84 21.48
CA GLN A 159 -8.49 6.01 21.59
C GLN A 159 -8.50 6.56 22.99
#